data_a5756907bbc681e0822afbdc1a7d595b
#
_entry.id   a5756907bbc681e0822afbdc1a7d595b
#
_cell.length_a   1.000
_cell.length_b   1.000
_cell.length_c   1.000
_cell.angle_alpha   90.00
_cell.angle_beta   90.00
_cell.angle_gamma   90.00
#
_symmetry.space_group_name_H-M   'P 1'
#
loop_
_entity.id
_entity.type
_entity.pdbx_description
1 polymer ?
#
loop_
_entity_poly.entity_id
_entity_poly.type
_entity_poly.pdbx_seq_one_letter_code
_entity_poly.pdbx_strand_id
1 'polypeptide(L)'
;TRRLRHDLSDCVVAPRYRTDEGPPRCLPWEDIRRILRAVPRDRPVGLRDYAMLLVMATYGLGSGEVVHLELGDVDWRARILRVRRRKTGVPLELPLLPAIAQALAAYLRRGRPSQTLGHTIFVSLALPHRPLTTSAIRHRIREHAHRAGISAAKLGAHVFRHSHATRQIDAGAPFKIVGDILGHLRPASTSVYVRVALRRLRMAALPVPR
;
A
#
# COMPACT_ATOMS: atom_id res chain seq x y z
N THR A 1 2.34 -56.51 -6.85
CA THR A 1 1.78 -55.31 -6.19
C THR A 1 2.13 -55.37 -4.72
N ARG A 2 3.23 -54.69 -4.32
CA ARG A 2 3.63 -54.55 -2.91
C ARG A 2 2.69 -53.55 -2.24
N ARG A 3 1.78 -54.02 -1.41
CA ARG A 3 0.96 -53.18 -0.50
C ARG A 3 1.88 -52.65 0.60
N LEU A 4 1.94 -51.34 0.80
CA LEU A 4 2.59 -50.73 1.94
C LEU A 4 1.86 -51.17 3.23
N ARG A 5 2.64 -51.62 4.23
CA ARG A 5 2.12 -52.15 5.50
C ARG A 5 1.79 -51.05 6.54
N HIS A 6 2.08 -49.79 6.23
CA HIS A 6 1.82 -48.66 7.10
C HIS A 6 1.10 -47.57 6.32
N ASP A 7 0.13 -46.95 6.98
CA ASP A 7 -0.54 -45.75 6.50
C ASP A 7 0.46 -44.59 6.62
N LEU A 8 0.86 -44.01 5.47
CA LEU A 8 1.78 -42.88 5.41
C LEU A 8 1.05 -41.52 5.33
N SER A 9 -0.26 -41.52 5.52
CA SER A 9 -1.05 -40.25 5.47
C SER A 9 -0.59 -39.21 6.48
N ASP A 10 -0.08 -39.64 7.65
CA ASP A 10 0.46 -38.74 8.68
C ASP A 10 1.85 -38.17 8.32
N CYS A 11 2.56 -38.77 7.36
CA CYS A 11 3.85 -38.27 6.88
C CYS A 11 3.70 -37.21 5.77
N VAL A 12 2.52 -37.06 5.20
CA VAL A 12 2.22 -36.03 4.23
C VAL A 12 1.89 -34.73 4.96
N VAL A 13 2.92 -33.90 5.22
CA VAL A 13 2.69 -32.54 5.63
C VAL A 13 2.02 -31.81 4.44
N ALA A 14 0.71 -31.92 4.36
CA ALA A 14 -0.04 -31.12 3.41
C ALA A 14 0.29 -29.65 3.67
N PRO A 15 0.71 -28.89 2.67
CA PRO A 15 0.92 -27.46 2.85
C PRO A 15 -0.40 -26.92 3.36
N ARG A 16 -0.38 -26.28 4.54
CA ARG A 16 -1.55 -25.58 5.09
C ARG A 16 -1.97 -24.50 4.11
N TYR A 17 -2.77 -24.86 3.13
CA TYR A 17 -3.51 -23.92 2.33
C TYR A 17 -4.47 -23.22 3.29
N ARG A 18 -4.15 -21.99 3.65
CA ARG A 18 -5.13 -21.12 4.30
C ARG A 18 -6.20 -20.81 3.25
N THR A 19 -7.25 -21.62 3.25
CA THR A 19 -8.45 -21.46 2.42
C THR A 19 -9.24 -20.19 2.78
N ASP A 20 -8.88 -19.51 3.88
CA ASP A 20 -9.55 -18.31 4.37
C ASP A 20 -9.05 -16.99 3.81
N GLU A 21 -8.08 -17.00 2.90
CA GLU A 21 -7.70 -15.78 2.19
C GLU A 21 -8.71 -15.50 1.07
N GLY A 22 -9.83 -14.92 1.46
CA GLY A 22 -10.74 -14.27 0.52
C GLY A 22 -9.97 -13.25 -0.35
N PRO A 23 -10.58 -12.78 -1.47
CA PRO A 23 -9.92 -11.82 -2.33
C PRO A 23 -9.39 -10.63 -1.51
N PRO A 24 -8.21 -10.08 -1.87
CA PRO A 24 -7.63 -8.98 -1.12
C PRO A 24 -8.64 -7.85 -1.03
N ARG A 25 -8.80 -7.31 0.18
CA ARG A 25 -9.71 -6.19 0.41
C ARG A 25 -9.13 -4.96 -0.27
N CYS A 26 -9.62 -4.65 -1.44
CA CYS A 26 -9.33 -3.41 -2.15
C CYS A 26 -10.57 -2.51 -2.13
N LEU A 27 -10.34 -1.21 -2.08
CA LEU A 27 -11.37 -0.21 -2.34
C LEU A 27 -11.39 0.11 -3.83
N PRO A 28 -12.56 0.45 -4.40
CA PRO A 28 -12.65 1.13 -5.68
C PRO A 28 -11.73 2.35 -5.69
N TRP A 29 -11.10 2.63 -6.83
CA TRP A 29 -10.15 3.76 -6.90
C TRP A 29 -10.82 5.10 -6.58
N GLU A 30 -12.10 5.26 -6.89
CA GLU A 30 -12.85 6.46 -6.54
C GLU A 30 -12.98 6.65 -5.02
N ASP A 31 -13.11 5.57 -4.26
CA ASP A 31 -13.12 5.64 -2.80
C ASP A 31 -11.76 6.06 -2.24
N ILE A 32 -10.64 5.61 -2.83
CA ILE A 32 -9.30 6.11 -2.50
C ILE A 32 -9.23 7.63 -2.75
N ARG A 33 -9.76 8.10 -3.89
CA ARG A 33 -9.81 9.54 -4.21
C ARG A 33 -10.69 10.30 -3.22
N ARG A 34 -11.84 9.75 -2.81
CA ARG A 34 -12.71 10.34 -1.79
C ARG A 34 -11.99 10.49 -0.45
N ILE A 35 -11.27 9.45 -0.02
CA ILE A 35 -10.45 9.50 1.21
C ILE A 35 -9.42 10.63 1.12
N LEU A 36 -8.68 10.72 0.01
CA LEU A 36 -7.68 11.78 -0.18
C LEU A 36 -8.29 13.18 -0.19
N ARG A 37 -9.47 13.37 -0.78
CA ARG A 37 -10.18 14.66 -0.79
C ARG A 37 -10.70 15.03 0.60
N ALA A 38 -11.07 14.06 1.43
CA ALA A 38 -11.57 14.27 2.78
C ALA A 38 -10.50 14.66 3.80
N VAL A 39 -9.21 14.61 3.43
CA VAL A 39 -8.11 15.04 4.31
C VAL A 39 -8.07 16.57 4.35
N PRO A 40 -8.34 17.22 5.49
CA PRO A 40 -8.26 18.69 5.64
C PRO A 40 -6.79 19.10 5.58
N ARG A 41 -6.45 20.06 4.72
CA ARG A 41 -5.07 20.52 4.47
C ARG A 41 -4.75 21.89 5.03
N ASP A 42 -5.61 22.40 5.88
CA ASP A 42 -5.50 23.67 6.60
C ASP A 42 -4.61 23.59 7.84
N ARG A 43 -4.40 22.37 8.36
CA ARG A 43 -3.65 22.11 9.59
C ARG A 43 -2.42 21.23 9.34
N PRO A 44 -1.37 21.35 10.17
CA PRO A 44 -0.16 20.54 10.09
C PRO A 44 -0.40 19.02 9.97
N VAL A 45 -1.34 18.49 10.78
CA VAL A 45 -1.69 17.06 10.77
C VAL A 45 -2.28 16.64 9.42
N GLY A 46 -3.11 17.47 8.83
CA GLY A 46 -3.71 17.18 7.55
C GLY A 46 -2.73 17.25 6.38
N LEU A 47 -1.80 18.21 6.39
CA LEU A 47 -0.71 18.28 5.42
C LEU A 47 0.13 17.00 5.46
N ARG A 48 0.49 16.53 6.67
CA ARG A 48 1.19 15.27 6.87
C ARG A 48 0.41 14.09 6.32
N ASP A 49 -0.83 13.97 6.75
CA ASP A 49 -1.66 12.82 6.41
C ASP A 49 -1.96 12.77 4.90
N TYR A 50 -2.22 13.92 4.29
CA TYR A 50 -2.42 14.00 2.84
C TYR A 50 -1.18 13.55 2.07
N ALA A 51 -0.01 14.08 2.40
CA ALA A 51 1.24 13.69 1.74
C ALA A 51 1.51 12.19 1.92
N MET A 52 1.34 11.68 3.12
CA MET A 52 1.52 10.26 3.46
C MET A 52 0.56 9.36 2.66
N LEU A 53 -0.72 9.63 2.70
CA LEU A 53 -1.73 8.83 2.01
C LEU A 53 -1.60 8.93 0.49
N LEU A 54 -1.20 10.10 -0.03
CA LEU A 54 -0.96 10.29 -1.46
C LEU A 54 0.22 9.44 -1.94
N VAL A 55 1.33 9.39 -1.20
CA VAL A 55 2.48 8.52 -1.47
C VAL A 55 2.05 7.04 -1.47
N MET A 56 1.26 6.62 -0.46
CA MET A 56 0.73 5.25 -0.38
C MET A 56 -0.16 4.90 -1.57
N ALA A 57 -1.06 5.79 -1.95
CA ALA A 57 -1.98 5.58 -3.06
C ALA A 57 -1.26 5.52 -4.41
N THR A 58 -0.31 6.44 -4.63
CA THR A 58 0.37 6.60 -5.92
C THR A 58 1.35 5.48 -6.21
N TYR A 59 2.09 5.03 -5.20
CA TYR A 59 3.16 4.03 -5.39
C TYR A 59 2.84 2.65 -4.80
N GLY A 60 1.70 2.50 -4.16
CA GLY A 60 1.34 1.26 -3.49
C GLY A 60 2.25 0.92 -2.31
N LEU A 61 2.90 1.90 -1.68
CA LEU A 61 3.79 1.67 -0.56
C LEU A 61 3.01 1.17 0.66
N GLY A 62 3.58 0.20 1.35
CA GLY A 62 3.06 -0.27 2.63
C GLY A 62 3.38 0.69 3.77
N SER A 63 2.63 0.63 4.86
CA SER A 63 2.88 1.47 6.04
C SER A 63 4.29 1.31 6.60
N GLY A 64 4.86 0.09 6.54
CA GLY A 64 6.23 -0.16 6.99
C GLY A 64 7.29 0.53 6.12
N GLU A 65 7.05 0.72 4.82
CA GLU A 65 7.93 1.46 3.92
C GLU A 65 7.81 2.96 4.21
N VAL A 66 6.59 3.45 4.39
CA VAL A 66 6.29 4.88 4.58
C VAL A 66 6.81 5.44 5.91
N VAL A 67 6.73 4.68 7.01
CA VAL A 67 7.25 5.14 8.32
C VAL A 67 8.77 5.27 8.35
N HIS A 68 9.46 4.61 7.42
CA HIS A 68 10.92 4.63 7.35
C HIS A 68 11.46 5.55 6.24
N LEU A 69 10.58 6.29 5.54
CA LEU A 69 11.03 7.31 4.59
C LEU A 69 11.75 8.43 5.33
N GLU A 70 12.95 8.75 4.88
CA GLU A 70 13.81 9.79 5.43
C GLU A 70 13.89 11.02 4.51
N LEU A 71 14.26 12.15 5.06
CA LEU A 71 14.43 13.41 4.30
C LEU A 71 15.42 13.24 3.14
N GLY A 72 16.50 12.47 3.36
CA GLY A 72 17.51 12.16 2.33
C GLY A 72 17.03 11.19 1.24
N ASP A 73 15.90 10.53 1.43
CA ASP A 73 15.32 9.65 0.40
C ASP A 73 14.63 10.44 -0.73
N VAL A 74 14.40 11.75 -0.55
CA VAL A 74 13.77 12.62 -1.54
C VAL A 74 14.85 13.42 -2.27
N ASP A 75 15.17 13.02 -3.47
CA ASP A 75 16.05 13.77 -4.37
C ASP A 75 15.22 14.77 -5.19
N TRP A 76 15.15 15.99 -4.70
CA TRP A 76 14.36 17.06 -5.32
C TRP A 76 14.92 17.48 -6.69
N ARG A 77 16.24 17.41 -6.85
CA ARG A 77 16.92 17.82 -8.10
C ARG A 77 16.76 16.76 -9.19
N ALA A 78 17.02 15.50 -8.83
CA ALA A 78 16.85 14.37 -9.75
C ALA A 78 15.39 13.96 -9.93
N ARG A 79 14.47 14.49 -9.09
CA ARG A 79 13.06 14.09 -9.03
C ARG A 79 12.88 12.59 -8.78
N ILE A 80 13.57 12.08 -7.80
CA ILE A 80 13.53 10.66 -7.40
C ILE A 80 13.13 10.55 -5.93
N LEU A 81 12.28 9.58 -5.64
CA LEU A 81 11.97 9.11 -4.29
C LEU A 81 12.58 7.73 -4.11
N ARG A 82 13.55 7.59 -3.21
CA ARG A 82 14.18 6.31 -2.85
C ARG A 82 13.40 5.64 -1.73
N VAL A 83 13.08 4.37 -1.89
CA VAL A 83 12.35 3.58 -0.89
C VAL A 83 13.19 2.37 -0.50
N ARG A 84 13.58 2.30 0.78
CA ARG A 84 14.34 1.17 1.31
C ARG A 84 13.41 -0.01 1.60
N ARG A 85 13.61 -1.11 0.90
CA ARG A 85 12.82 -2.33 1.10
C ARG A 85 13.49 -3.24 2.12
N ARG A 86 12.95 -3.27 3.33
CA ARG A 86 13.49 -4.08 4.44
C ARG A 86 13.46 -5.59 4.17
N LYS A 87 12.52 -6.08 3.34
CA LYS A 87 12.38 -7.50 3.05
C LYS A 87 13.34 -8.01 1.97
N THR A 88 13.72 -7.16 1.03
CA THR A 88 14.58 -7.54 -0.10
C THR A 88 15.96 -6.92 -0.04
N GLY A 89 16.17 -5.91 0.79
CA GLY A 89 17.39 -5.11 0.83
C GLY A 89 17.61 -4.22 -0.41
N VAL A 90 16.87 -4.45 -1.48
CA VAL A 90 17.03 -3.72 -2.75
C VAL A 90 16.29 -2.39 -2.67
N PRO A 91 16.98 -1.24 -2.84
CA PRO A 91 16.33 0.05 -2.92
C PRO A 91 15.46 0.13 -4.16
N LEU A 92 14.29 0.78 -4.02
CA LEU A 92 13.41 1.09 -5.13
C LEU A 92 13.49 2.58 -5.40
N GLU A 93 13.82 2.96 -6.63
CA GLU A 93 13.76 4.34 -7.10
C GLU A 93 12.44 4.58 -7.84
N LEU A 94 11.72 5.60 -7.39
CA LEU A 94 10.43 5.99 -7.93
C LEU A 94 10.51 7.42 -8.45
N PRO A 95 9.86 7.75 -9.58
CA PRO A 95 9.81 9.13 -10.05
C PRO A 95 9.05 9.99 -9.04
N LEU A 96 9.63 11.09 -8.60
CA LEU A 96 8.96 12.07 -7.74
C LEU A 96 7.98 12.90 -8.57
N LEU A 97 6.75 12.42 -8.66
CA LEU A 97 5.70 13.08 -9.44
C LEU A 97 5.37 14.47 -8.88
N PRO A 98 4.97 15.44 -9.72
CA PRO A 98 4.70 16.84 -9.28
C PRO A 98 3.71 16.93 -8.10
N ALA A 99 2.63 16.16 -8.12
CA ALA A 99 1.64 16.14 -7.04
C ALA A 99 2.23 15.64 -5.70
N ILE A 100 3.11 14.63 -5.75
CA ILE A 100 3.81 14.11 -4.58
C ILE A 100 4.82 15.13 -4.06
N ALA A 101 5.61 15.73 -4.97
CA ALA A 101 6.58 16.76 -4.61
C ALA A 101 5.90 17.95 -3.91
N GLN A 102 4.78 18.42 -4.46
CA GLN A 102 3.99 19.51 -3.87
C GLN A 102 3.45 19.16 -2.50
N ALA A 103 2.88 17.95 -2.34
CA ALA A 103 2.33 17.52 -1.06
C ALA A 103 3.42 17.36 0.01
N LEU A 104 4.55 16.73 -0.33
CA LEU A 104 5.70 16.60 0.56
C LEU A 104 6.28 17.98 0.93
N ALA A 105 6.51 18.86 -0.05
CA ALA A 105 7.02 20.21 0.19
C ALA A 105 6.07 21.03 1.09
N ALA A 106 4.75 20.93 0.87
CA ALA A 106 3.76 21.61 1.71
C ALA A 106 3.82 21.12 3.16
N TYR A 107 3.90 19.81 3.36
CA TYR A 107 4.04 19.24 4.69
C TYR A 107 5.38 19.64 5.35
N LEU A 108 6.49 19.48 4.66
CA LEU A 108 7.82 19.76 5.20
C LEU A 108 7.99 21.24 5.59
N ARG A 109 7.43 22.16 4.81
CA ARG A 109 7.54 23.62 5.08
C ARG A 109 6.57 24.11 6.14
N ARG A 110 5.35 23.58 6.19
CA ARG A 110 4.25 24.16 6.98
C ARG A 110 3.67 23.22 8.03
N GLY A 111 3.98 21.94 7.96
CA GLY A 111 3.34 20.93 8.81
C GLY A 111 4.31 20.13 9.67
N ARG A 112 5.55 19.95 9.22
CA ARG A 112 6.53 19.17 9.97
C ARG A 112 7.18 20.05 11.06
N PRO A 113 7.19 19.60 12.33
CA PRO A 113 7.90 20.30 13.40
C PRO A 113 9.39 20.43 13.07
N SER A 114 10.00 21.56 13.43
CA SER A 114 11.43 21.81 13.23
C SER A 114 12.31 20.96 14.15
N GLN A 115 11.87 20.80 15.40
CA GLN A 115 12.59 19.99 16.41
C GLN A 115 12.03 18.57 16.41
N THR A 116 12.65 17.68 15.62
CA THR A 116 12.26 16.27 15.55
C THR A 116 13.40 15.36 15.92
N LEU A 117 13.07 14.21 16.51
CA LEU A 117 14.04 13.15 16.75
C LEU A 117 14.26 12.36 15.45
N GLY A 118 15.41 12.58 14.80
CA GLY A 118 15.82 11.85 13.61
C GLY A 118 15.35 12.48 12.28
N HIS A 119 15.62 11.75 11.21
CA HIS A 119 15.49 12.23 9.84
C HIS A 119 14.24 11.73 9.10
N THR A 120 13.34 11.00 9.78
CA THR A 120 12.12 10.49 9.13
C THR A 120 11.24 11.63 8.64
N ILE A 121 10.63 11.43 7.46
CA ILE A 121 9.73 12.43 6.87
C ILE A 121 8.50 12.60 7.76
N PHE A 122 7.81 11.50 8.09
CA PHE A 122 6.53 11.52 8.78
C PHE A 122 6.69 11.32 10.28
N VAL A 123 6.35 12.34 11.04
CA VAL A 123 6.48 12.36 12.50
C VAL A 123 5.16 12.67 13.21
N SER A 124 5.09 12.31 14.48
CA SER A 124 4.01 12.74 15.37
C SER A 124 4.08 14.26 15.59
N LEU A 125 2.93 14.92 15.63
CA LEU A 125 2.87 16.35 16.01
C LEU A 125 2.81 16.55 17.52
N ALA A 126 2.55 15.49 18.29
CA ALA A 126 2.70 15.52 19.74
C ALA A 126 4.17 15.35 20.10
N LEU A 127 4.62 16.10 21.11
CA LEU A 127 5.96 15.94 21.68
C LEU A 127 6.17 14.51 22.20
N PRO A 128 7.37 13.98 22.03
CA PRO A 128 8.61 14.58 21.51
C PRO A 128 8.82 14.42 19.99
N HIS A 129 7.80 14.53 19.18
CA HIS A 129 7.83 14.47 17.71
C HIS A 129 8.53 13.22 17.13
N ARG A 130 8.18 12.06 17.67
CA ARG A 130 8.74 10.76 17.26
C ARG A 130 8.29 10.37 15.85
N PRO A 131 9.03 9.51 15.14
CA PRO A 131 8.56 8.91 13.90
C PRO A 131 7.17 8.29 14.06
N LEU A 132 6.34 8.38 13.02
CA LEU A 132 5.04 7.69 13.00
C LEU A 132 5.23 6.19 13.08
N THR A 133 4.27 5.51 13.72
CA THR A 133 4.19 4.05 13.74
C THR A 133 3.23 3.57 12.64
N THR A 134 3.36 2.31 12.25
CA THR A 134 2.41 1.67 11.32
C THR A 134 0.98 1.64 11.87
N SER A 135 0.85 1.57 13.20
CA SER A 135 -0.45 1.66 13.88
C SER A 135 -1.06 3.05 13.76
N ALA A 136 -0.25 4.11 13.92
CA ALA A 136 -0.70 5.48 13.71
C ALA A 136 -1.19 5.70 12.27
N ILE A 137 -0.46 5.21 11.26
CA ILE A 137 -0.91 5.29 9.86
C ILE A 137 -2.27 4.60 9.68
N ARG A 138 -2.44 3.40 10.24
CA ARG A 138 -3.73 2.67 10.18
C ARG A 138 -4.87 3.46 10.80
N HIS A 139 -4.61 4.10 11.93
CA HIS A 139 -5.60 4.94 12.59
C HIS A 139 -6.00 6.13 11.69
N ARG A 140 -5.02 6.83 11.10
CA ARG A 140 -5.27 7.97 10.20
C ARG A 140 -6.06 7.55 8.94
N ILE A 141 -5.75 6.39 8.35
CA ILE A 141 -6.51 5.84 7.22
C ILE A 141 -7.98 5.67 7.60
N ARG A 142 -8.27 5.08 8.77
CA ARG A 142 -9.65 4.85 9.24
C ARG A 142 -10.38 6.15 9.48
N GLU A 143 -9.72 7.11 10.09
CA GLU A 143 -10.32 8.42 10.38
C GLU A 143 -10.71 9.15 9.09
N HIS A 144 -9.81 9.20 8.11
CA HIS A 144 -10.12 9.87 6.84
C HIS A 144 -11.12 9.07 5.98
N ALA A 145 -11.14 7.74 6.07
CA ALA A 145 -12.17 6.93 5.45
C ALA A 145 -13.55 7.21 6.05
N HIS A 146 -13.64 7.30 7.37
CA HIS A 146 -14.87 7.66 8.05
C HIS A 146 -15.36 9.05 7.64
N ARG A 147 -14.46 10.06 7.56
CA ARG A 147 -14.78 11.40 7.05
C ARG A 147 -15.27 11.38 5.60
N ALA A 148 -14.80 10.45 4.79
CA ALA A 148 -15.23 10.26 3.42
C ALA A 148 -16.56 9.47 3.29
N GLY A 149 -17.19 9.09 4.40
CA GLY A 149 -18.38 8.24 4.40
C GLY A 149 -18.12 6.80 3.95
N ILE A 150 -16.89 6.29 4.13
CA ILE A 150 -16.50 4.94 3.76
C ILE A 150 -16.40 4.09 5.03
N SER A 151 -17.05 2.91 5.04
CA SER A 151 -17.00 2.02 6.19
C SER A 151 -15.57 1.59 6.49
N ALA A 152 -15.07 2.00 7.67
CA ALA A 152 -13.69 1.82 8.09
C ALA A 152 -13.44 0.53 8.90
N ALA A 153 -14.50 -0.25 9.19
CA ALA A 153 -14.43 -1.37 10.15
C ALA A 153 -13.33 -2.40 9.85
N LYS A 154 -12.95 -2.54 8.59
CA LYS A 154 -11.95 -3.52 8.13
C LYS A 154 -10.82 -2.91 7.29
N LEU A 155 -10.65 -1.58 7.31
CA LEU A 155 -9.61 -0.90 6.55
C LEU A 155 -8.27 -0.97 7.30
N GLY A 156 -7.28 -1.53 6.62
CA GLY A 156 -5.88 -1.56 7.04
C GLY A 156 -4.97 -0.83 6.06
N ALA A 157 -3.70 -0.69 6.43
CA ALA A 157 -2.69 -0.03 5.57
C ALA A 157 -2.52 -0.72 4.20
N HIS A 158 -2.84 -2.01 4.11
CA HIS A 158 -2.74 -2.76 2.85
C HIS A 158 -3.82 -2.39 1.81
N VAL A 159 -4.93 -1.75 2.22
CA VAL A 159 -6.00 -1.37 1.30
C VAL A 159 -5.49 -0.47 0.18
N PHE A 160 -4.68 0.55 0.51
CA PHE A 160 -4.09 1.44 -0.51
C PHE A 160 -3.21 0.67 -1.49
N ARG A 161 -2.38 -0.25 -0.98
CA ARG A 161 -1.51 -1.11 -1.77
C ARG A 161 -2.30 -2.04 -2.69
N HIS A 162 -3.35 -2.68 -2.17
CA HIS A 162 -4.22 -3.57 -2.95
C HIS A 162 -5.00 -2.79 -4.01
N SER A 163 -5.53 -1.61 -3.67
CA SER A 163 -6.25 -0.75 -4.62
C SER A 163 -5.32 -0.24 -5.73
N HIS A 164 -4.07 0.14 -5.39
CA HIS A 164 -3.05 0.49 -6.37
C HIS A 164 -2.74 -0.67 -7.32
N ALA A 165 -2.46 -1.87 -6.77
CA ALA A 165 -2.16 -3.05 -7.57
C ALA A 165 -3.31 -3.41 -8.53
N THR A 166 -4.54 -3.44 -8.01
CA THR A 166 -5.73 -3.72 -8.82
C THR A 166 -5.89 -2.70 -9.95
N ARG A 167 -5.70 -1.42 -9.65
CA ARG A 167 -5.76 -0.36 -10.65
C ARG A 167 -4.71 -0.51 -11.74
N GLN A 168 -3.46 -0.84 -11.38
CA GLN A 168 -2.41 -1.04 -12.37
C GLN A 168 -2.73 -2.20 -13.31
N ILE A 169 -3.24 -3.29 -12.75
CA ILE A 169 -3.65 -4.47 -13.53
C ILE A 169 -4.86 -4.15 -14.43
N ASP A 170 -5.85 -3.42 -13.91
CA ASP A 170 -7.01 -2.97 -14.69
C ASP A 170 -6.59 -2.03 -15.85
N ALA A 171 -5.49 -1.30 -15.69
CA ALA A 171 -4.87 -0.46 -16.72
C ALA A 171 -3.95 -1.23 -17.70
N GLY A 172 -3.88 -2.56 -17.59
CA GLY A 172 -3.10 -3.42 -18.48
C GLY A 172 -1.62 -3.59 -18.11
N ALA A 173 -1.19 -3.12 -16.93
CA ALA A 173 0.20 -3.31 -16.51
C ALA A 173 0.51 -4.81 -16.32
N PRO A 174 1.67 -5.31 -16.82
CA PRO A 174 2.07 -6.70 -16.63
C PRO A 174 2.18 -7.08 -15.15
N PHE A 175 1.65 -8.24 -14.78
CA PHE A 175 1.65 -8.72 -13.39
C PHE A 175 3.04 -8.74 -12.75
N LYS A 176 4.07 -9.09 -13.54
CA LYS A 176 5.45 -9.09 -13.07
C LYS A 176 5.88 -7.69 -12.63
N ILE A 177 5.63 -6.68 -13.45
CA ILE A 177 5.98 -5.28 -13.14
C ILE A 177 5.25 -4.81 -11.87
N VAL A 178 3.96 -5.12 -11.76
CA VAL A 178 3.20 -4.79 -10.54
C VAL A 178 3.77 -5.49 -9.32
N GLY A 179 4.14 -6.77 -9.45
CA GLY A 179 4.81 -7.53 -8.39
C GLY A 179 6.16 -6.91 -7.98
N ASP A 180 6.97 -6.53 -8.95
CA ASP A 180 8.27 -5.89 -8.73
C ASP A 180 8.13 -4.54 -8.02
N ILE A 181 7.19 -3.69 -8.47
CA ILE A 181 6.86 -2.40 -7.81
C ILE A 181 6.39 -2.64 -6.38
N LEU A 182 5.61 -3.67 -6.12
CA LEU A 182 5.13 -4.00 -4.79
C LEU A 182 6.15 -4.76 -3.93
N GLY A 183 7.27 -5.23 -4.51
CA GLY A 183 8.30 -6.00 -3.82
C GLY A 183 7.84 -7.38 -3.37
N HIS A 184 7.06 -8.04 -4.19
CA HIS A 184 6.65 -9.41 -3.94
C HIS A 184 7.78 -10.37 -4.28
N LEU A 185 8.34 -11.06 -3.28
CA LEU A 185 9.38 -12.07 -3.46
C LEU A 185 8.84 -13.38 -4.08
N ARG A 186 7.53 -13.61 -3.98
CA ARG A 186 6.88 -14.83 -4.49
C ARG A 186 5.80 -14.45 -5.50
N PRO A 187 5.80 -15.08 -6.68
CA PRO A 187 4.74 -14.87 -7.68
C PRO A 187 3.34 -15.10 -7.13
N ALA A 188 3.20 -16.06 -6.19
CA ALA A 188 1.94 -16.33 -5.49
C ALA A 188 1.33 -15.10 -4.78
N SER A 189 2.16 -14.17 -4.31
CA SER A 189 1.65 -12.93 -3.69
C SER A 189 0.99 -11.98 -4.70
N THR A 190 1.36 -12.08 -5.98
CA THR A 190 0.76 -11.28 -7.07
C THR A 190 -0.42 -12.03 -7.71
N SER A 191 -0.45 -13.36 -7.66
CA SER A 191 -1.54 -14.18 -8.22
C SER A 191 -2.91 -13.90 -7.60
N VAL A 192 -2.93 -13.37 -6.38
CA VAL A 192 -4.16 -12.96 -5.69
C VAL A 192 -4.90 -11.88 -6.51
N TYR A 193 -4.19 -10.97 -7.17
CA TYR A 193 -4.78 -9.94 -8.04
C TYR A 193 -5.26 -10.51 -9.37
N VAL A 194 -4.62 -11.58 -9.87
CA VAL A 194 -5.09 -12.30 -11.06
C VAL A 194 -6.49 -12.85 -10.85
N ARG A 195 -6.78 -13.41 -9.67
CA ARG A 195 -8.12 -13.92 -9.35
C ARG A 195 -9.18 -12.83 -9.37
N VAL A 196 -8.84 -11.62 -8.93
CA VAL A 196 -9.76 -10.46 -8.97
C VAL A 196 -10.02 -10.05 -10.42
N ALA A 197 -8.99 -9.95 -11.24
CA ALA A 197 -9.11 -9.63 -12.67
C ALA A 197 -9.90 -10.70 -13.42
N LEU A 198 -9.64 -11.99 -13.21
CA LEU A 198 -10.38 -13.10 -13.82
C LEU A 198 -11.87 -13.10 -13.42
N ARG A 199 -12.18 -12.76 -12.16
CA ARG A 199 -13.57 -12.65 -11.70
C ARG A 199 -14.30 -11.52 -12.44
N ARG A 200 -13.66 -10.36 -12.64
CA ARG A 200 -14.21 -9.23 -13.42
C ARG A 200 -14.37 -9.59 -14.89
N LEU A 201 -13.38 -10.27 -15.49
CA LEU A 201 -13.47 -10.75 -16.86
C LEU A 201 -14.63 -11.74 -17.05
N ARG A 202 -14.85 -12.65 -16.09
CA ARG A 202 -16.00 -13.57 -16.13
C ARG A 202 -17.35 -12.85 -16.03
N MET A 203 -17.42 -11.75 -15.27
CA MET A 203 -18.63 -10.93 -15.19
C MET A 203 -18.89 -10.12 -16.47
N ALA A 204 -17.82 -9.80 -17.22
CA ALA A 204 -17.90 -9.08 -18.50
C ALA A 204 -17.95 -10.02 -19.72
N ALA A 205 -17.74 -11.33 -19.52
CA ALA A 205 -17.79 -12.31 -20.60
C ALA A 205 -19.21 -12.43 -21.13
N LEU A 206 -19.34 -12.29 -22.44
CA LEU A 206 -20.60 -12.55 -23.14
C LEU A 206 -20.99 -14.03 -22.97
N PRO A 207 -22.30 -14.34 -22.90
CA PRO A 207 -22.75 -15.73 -22.87
C PRO A 207 -22.24 -16.45 -24.12
N VAL A 208 -21.74 -17.67 -23.91
CA VAL A 208 -21.27 -18.52 -25.00
C VAL A 208 -22.46 -18.77 -25.96
N PRO A 209 -22.34 -18.50 -27.28
CA PRO A 209 -23.37 -18.85 -28.23
C PRO A 209 -23.65 -20.36 -28.15
N ARG A 210 -24.93 -20.73 -28.10
CA ARG A 210 -25.36 -22.12 -28.18
C ARG A 210 -25.29 -22.63 -29.60
#